data_f16cf8cc0406aed5a792f5cb99692fa6
#
_entry.id   f16cf8cc0406aed5a792f5cb99692fa6
#
_cell.length_a   1.000
_cell.length_b   1.000
_cell.length_c   1.000
_cell.angle_alpha   90.00
_cell.angle_beta   90.00
_cell.angle_gamma   90.00
#
_symmetry.space_group_name_H-M   'P 1'
#
loop_
_entity.id
_entity.type
_entity.pdbx_description
1 polymer ?
#
loop_
_entity_poly.entity_id
_entity_poly.type
_entity_poly.pdbx_seq_one_letter_code
_entity_poly.pdbx_strand_id
1 'polypeptide(L)' 'VSESVPSADAIVAHLMERDRMSQWLGVAVVESSVGRSVLTMTVRDDMVNGFGTLHGGALFSFADSAFA' A
#
# COMPACT_ATOMS: atom_id res chain seq x y z
N VAL A 1 28.69 9.52 15.19
CA VAL A 1 27.36 9.14 14.98
C VAL A 1 27.37 7.86 14.37
N SER A 2 26.75 7.16 14.96
CA SER A 2 26.45 6.01 14.25
C SER A 2 25.48 6.39 13.18
N GLU A 3 25.77 5.94 12.04
CA GLU A 3 24.82 5.98 10.98
C GLU A 3 23.67 5.12 11.39
N SER A 4 22.58 5.72 11.70
CA SER A 4 21.44 4.91 12.02
C SER A 4 20.85 4.37 10.73
N VAL A 5 20.56 3.09 10.75
CA VAL A 5 19.80 2.47 9.68
C VAL A 5 18.38 3.00 9.79
N PRO A 6 17.75 3.47 8.70
CA PRO A 6 16.37 3.90 8.75
C PRO A 6 15.46 2.78 9.25
N SER A 7 14.47 3.14 10.04
CA SER A 7 13.48 2.18 10.49
C SER A 7 12.65 1.68 9.31
N ALA A 8 12.01 0.54 9.48
CA ALA A 8 11.10 0.02 8.45
C ALA A 8 10.01 1.04 8.14
N ASP A 9 9.48 1.72 9.16
CA ASP A 9 8.46 2.75 8.98
C ASP A 9 8.96 3.93 8.13
N ALA A 10 10.20 4.37 8.36
CA ALA A 10 10.79 5.46 7.60
C ALA A 10 11.00 5.08 6.14
N ILE A 11 11.45 3.85 5.88
CA ILE A 11 11.64 3.34 4.52
C ILE A 11 10.30 3.27 3.81
N VAL A 12 9.30 2.71 4.45
CA VAL A 12 7.94 2.58 3.87
C VAL A 12 7.36 3.96 3.57
N ALA A 13 7.47 4.91 4.49
CA ALA A 13 6.98 6.25 4.28
C ALA A 13 7.63 6.90 3.05
N HIS A 14 8.94 6.73 2.90
CA HIS A 14 9.67 7.27 1.76
C HIS A 14 9.22 6.64 0.44
N LEU A 15 9.03 5.31 0.43
CA LEU A 15 8.55 4.61 -0.77
C LEU A 15 7.13 5.01 -1.11
N MET A 16 6.25 5.17 -0.12
CA MET A 16 4.87 5.56 -0.34
C MET A 16 4.73 6.96 -0.92
N GLU A 17 5.65 7.86 -0.62
CA GLU A 17 5.66 9.19 -1.23
C GLU A 17 5.86 9.13 -2.74
N ARG A 18 6.49 8.07 -3.24
CA ARG A 18 6.84 7.90 -4.66
C ARG A 18 5.94 6.90 -5.36
N ASP A 19 5.19 6.12 -4.62
CA ASP A 19 4.34 5.08 -5.19
C ASP A 19 3.01 5.68 -5.61
N ARG A 20 2.98 6.14 -6.87
CA ARG A 20 1.81 6.83 -7.42
C ARG A 20 0.60 5.94 -7.52
N MET A 21 0.77 4.67 -7.84
CA MET A 21 -0.36 3.73 -7.92
C MET A 21 -0.99 3.53 -6.55
N SER A 22 -0.18 3.32 -5.51
CA SER A 22 -0.71 3.16 -4.16
C SER A 22 -1.39 4.44 -3.67
N GLN A 23 -0.85 5.62 -4.02
CA GLN A 23 -1.50 6.89 -3.72
C GLN A 23 -2.86 7.00 -4.41
N TRP A 24 -2.92 6.62 -5.68
CA TRP A 24 -4.16 6.66 -6.44
C TRP A 24 -5.21 5.70 -5.86
N LEU A 25 -4.78 4.52 -5.43
CA LEU A 25 -5.66 3.55 -4.75
C LEU A 25 -6.12 4.04 -3.38
N GLY A 26 -5.40 4.98 -2.77
CA GLY A 26 -5.72 5.45 -1.43
C GLY A 26 -5.30 4.47 -0.35
N VAL A 27 -4.19 3.76 -0.57
CA VAL A 27 -3.67 2.78 0.38
C VAL A 27 -3.14 3.50 1.62
N ALA A 28 -3.52 3.01 2.79
CA ALA A 28 -2.98 3.49 4.06
C ALA A 28 -2.20 2.37 4.73
N VAL A 29 -0.99 2.68 5.19
CA VAL A 29 -0.15 1.73 5.93
C VAL A 29 -0.55 1.80 7.39
N VAL A 30 -1.07 0.71 7.93
CA VAL A 30 -1.48 0.62 9.33
C VAL A 30 -0.31 0.17 10.19
N GLU A 31 0.44 -0.80 9.70
CA GLU A 31 1.59 -1.36 10.42
C GLU A 31 2.63 -1.82 9.42
N SER A 32 3.90 -1.58 9.73
CA SER A 32 5.01 -2.08 8.93
C SER A 32 6.15 -2.43 9.86
N SER A 33 6.56 -3.68 9.83
CA SER A 33 7.69 -4.19 10.60
C SER A 33 8.33 -5.31 9.81
N VAL A 34 9.46 -5.79 10.29
CA VAL A 34 10.16 -6.89 9.62
C VAL A 34 9.25 -8.12 9.59
N GLY A 35 8.94 -8.59 8.41
CA GLY A 35 8.13 -9.77 8.21
C GLY A 35 6.63 -9.56 8.36
N ARG A 36 6.18 -8.29 8.53
CA ARG A 36 4.75 -8.01 8.66
C ARG A 36 4.39 -6.65 8.07
N SER A 37 3.31 -6.63 7.33
CA SER A 37 2.78 -5.40 6.75
C SER A 37 1.25 -5.46 6.79
N VAL A 38 0.63 -4.39 7.29
CA VAL A 38 -0.83 -4.28 7.32
C VAL A 38 -1.22 -2.98 6.66
N LEU A 39 -1.99 -3.08 5.59
CA LEU A 39 -2.46 -1.96 4.81
C LEU A 39 -3.97 -1.99 4.70
N THR A 40 -4.56 -0.83 4.52
CA THR A 40 -5.99 -0.71 4.27
C THR A 40 -6.25 0.12 3.02
N MET A 41 -7.39 -0.09 2.42
CA MET A 41 -7.84 0.65 1.25
C MET A 41 -9.36 0.70 1.27
N THR A 42 -9.93 1.87 0.97
CA THR A 42 -11.37 2.00 0.83
C THR A 42 -11.73 1.71 -0.63
N VAL A 43 -12.68 0.81 -0.86
CA VAL A 43 -13.15 0.51 -2.21
C VAL A 43 -14.03 1.66 -2.69
N ARG A 44 -13.65 2.26 -3.82
CA ARG A 44 -14.40 3.34 -4.46
C ARG A 44 -15.17 2.78 -5.66
N ASP A 45 -16.15 3.55 -6.13
CA ASP A 45 -16.95 3.16 -7.30
C ASP A 45 -16.09 2.93 -8.54
N ASP A 46 -14.99 3.66 -8.67
CA ASP A 46 -14.10 3.53 -9.82
C ASP A 46 -13.17 2.31 -9.74
N MET A 47 -13.29 1.52 -8.69
CA MET A 47 -12.54 0.26 -8.53
C MET A 47 -13.40 -0.97 -8.73
N VAL A 48 -14.72 -0.82 -8.96
CA VAL A 48 -15.60 -1.97 -9.10
C VAL A 48 -15.68 -2.41 -10.56
N ASN A 49 -15.94 -3.70 -10.74
CA ASN A 49 -16.16 -4.28 -12.07
C ASN A 49 -17.62 -4.22 -12.46
N GLY A 50 -17.96 -4.76 -13.62
CA GLY A 50 -19.32 -4.76 -14.12
C GLY A 50 -20.31 -5.57 -13.28
N PHE A 51 -19.83 -6.36 -12.32
CA PHE A 51 -20.68 -7.14 -11.40
C PHE A 51 -20.90 -6.42 -10.07
N GLY A 52 -20.33 -5.22 -9.89
CA GLY A 52 -20.48 -4.48 -8.65
C GLY A 52 -19.57 -4.92 -7.53
N THR A 53 -18.52 -5.68 -7.84
CA THR A 53 -17.50 -6.12 -6.87
C THR A 53 -16.16 -5.51 -7.19
N LEU A 54 -15.24 -5.51 -6.23
CA LEU A 54 -13.90 -4.97 -6.43
C LEU A 54 -13.24 -5.63 -7.66
N HIS A 55 -12.74 -4.79 -8.57
CA HIS A 55 -12.04 -5.28 -9.75
C HIS A 55 -10.79 -6.05 -9.34
N GLY A 56 -10.55 -7.22 -9.97
CA GLY A 56 -9.40 -8.05 -9.66
C GLY A 56 -8.07 -7.32 -9.83
N GLY A 57 -7.97 -6.43 -10.82
CA GLY A 57 -6.77 -5.62 -11.03
C GLY A 57 -6.49 -4.69 -9.86
N ALA A 58 -7.52 -4.07 -9.30
CA ALA A 58 -7.36 -3.21 -8.12
C ALA A 58 -6.95 -4.03 -6.90
N LEU A 59 -7.56 -5.19 -6.71
CA LEU A 59 -7.20 -6.08 -5.62
C LEU A 59 -5.75 -6.53 -5.73
N PHE A 60 -5.32 -6.92 -6.94
CA PHE A 60 -3.95 -7.36 -7.15
C PHE A 60 -2.95 -6.23 -6.89
N SER A 61 -3.23 -5.02 -7.36
CA SER A 61 -2.38 -3.86 -7.11
C SER A 61 -2.26 -3.54 -5.63
N PHE A 62 -3.37 -3.66 -4.89
CA PHE A 62 -3.38 -3.47 -3.46
C PHE A 62 -2.52 -4.51 -2.75
N ALA A 63 -2.67 -5.78 -3.11
CA ALA A 63 -1.88 -6.86 -2.53
C ALA A 63 -0.39 -6.68 -2.85
N ASP A 64 -0.07 -6.27 -4.08
CA ASP A 64 1.31 -6.01 -4.49
C ASP A 64 1.94 -4.90 -3.64
N SER A 65 1.19 -3.84 -3.35
CA SER A 65 1.66 -2.76 -2.48
C SER A 65 2.02 -3.28 -1.09
N ALA A 66 1.29 -4.24 -0.57
CA ALA A 66 1.57 -4.81 0.74
C ALA A 66 2.84 -5.65 0.76
N PHE A 67 3.22 -6.22 -0.38
CA PHE A 67 4.43 -7.04 -0.49
C PHE A 67 5.67 -6.24 -0.88
N ALA A 68 5.51 -5.03 -1.31
CA ALA A 68 6.61 -4.20 -1.82
C ALA A 68 7.60 -3.75 -0.74
#